data_dc5de84fc431a4d14ed6a76c1bc1d02b
#
_entry.id   dc5de84fc431a4d14ed6a76c1bc1d02b
#
_cell.length_a   1.000
_cell.length_b   1.000
_cell.length_c   1.000
_cell.angle_alpha   90.00
_cell.angle_beta   90.00
_cell.angle_gamma   90.00
#
_symmetry.space_group_name_H-M   'P 1'
#
loop_
_entity.id
_entity.type
_entity.pdbx_description
1 polymer ?
#
loop_
_entity_poly.entity_id
_entity_poly.type
_entity_poly.pdbx_seq_one_letter_code
_entity_poly.pdbx_strand_id
1 'polypeptide(L)'
;QAAALHPLIQFSQVDTHDPDGLKALFASVGHIDHLVGAATGATRTTAPFMDQTDDQFRAAFDKFWGYTHVVRTGVPFLSENASITLVSGTPARRCNPGMISVSCTGCAVEGLVRALAKELAPRRVNAVAPGIIDTPMFDHFGDKKAATMAAIGKGMPLGRVGLPEEVAEALILAMANHYMTGVVIDIDGGALLA
;
A
#
# COMPACT_ATOMS: atom_id res chain seq x y z
N GLN A 1 13.72 15.25 -2.81
CA GLN A 1 12.45 16.01 -2.67
C GLN A 1 11.78 15.83 -1.29
N ALA A 2 11.80 14.63 -0.67
CA ALA A 2 11.15 14.39 0.62
C ALA A 2 11.74 15.22 1.78
N ALA A 3 13.06 15.41 1.83
CA ALA A 3 13.74 16.17 2.90
C ALA A 3 13.36 17.67 2.96
N ALA A 4 12.73 18.20 1.91
CA ALA A 4 12.29 19.59 1.86
C ALA A 4 10.88 19.82 2.44
N LEU A 5 10.16 18.74 2.83
CA LEU A 5 8.77 18.85 3.23
C LEU A 5 8.60 19.36 4.68
N HIS A 6 9.44 18.91 5.60
CA HIS A 6 9.37 19.32 7.01
C HIS A 6 10.69 19.00 7.73
N PRO A 7 11.19 19.85 8.64
CA PRO A 7 12.49 19.67 9.31
C PRO A 7 12.57 18.43 10.22
N LEU A 8 11.45 17.87 10.64
CA LEU A 8 11.40 16.62 11.43
C LEU A 8 11.38 15.35 10.57
N ILE A 9 11.27 15.47 9.24
CA ILE A 9 11.29 14.31 8.35
C ILE A 9 12.75 13.92 8.11
N GLN A 10 13.10 12.70 8.50
CA GLN A 10 14.36 12.07 8.15
C GLN A 10 14.14 11.19 6.91
N PHE A 11 15.09 11.24 6.00
CA PHE A 11 15.05 10.46 4.77
C PHE A 11 16.20 9.45 4.73
N SER A 12 15.86 8.19 4.47
CA SER A 12 16.83 7.11 4.23
C SER A 12 16.38 6.27 3.04
N GLN A 13 17.31 5.91 2.19
CA GLN A 13 17.04 5.02 1.06
C GLN A 13 17.38 3.58 1.47
N VAL A 14 16.41 2.68 1.33
CA VAL A 14 16.57 1.25 1.60
C VAL A 14 15.71 0.46 0.61
N ASP A 15 16.21 -0.70 0.21
CA ASP A 15 15.42 -1.67 -0.56
C ASP A 15 14.59 -2.52 0.41
N THR A 16 13.29 -2.62 0.18
CA THR A 16 12.40 -3.49 0.96
C THR A 16 12.71 -4.98 0.80
N HIS A 17 13.54 -5.34 -0.18
CA HIS A 17 14.05 -6.69 -0.41
C HIS A 17 15.44 -6.93 0.20
N ASP A 18 15.97 -5.95 0.94
CA ASP A 18 17.18 -6.07 1.73
C ASP A 18 16.86 -6.10 3.23
N PRO A 19 16.63 -7.28 3.85
CA PRO A 19 16.29 -7.38 5.26
C PRO A 19 17.38 -6.84 6.20
N ASP A 20 18.67 -6.94 5.83
CA ASP A 20 19.76 -6.43 6.66
C ASP A 20 19.81 -4.89 6.62
N GLY A 21 19.63 -4.29 5.45
CA GLY A 21 19.46 -2.85 5.29
C GLY A 21 18.24 -2.31 6.05
N LEU A 22 17.11 -2.99 5.98
CA LEU A 22 15.91 -2.65 6.75
C LEU A 22 16.16 -2.73 8.27
N LYS A 23 16.84 -3.78 8.75
CA LYS A 23 17.18 -3.94 10.16
C LYS A 23 18.12 -2.82 10.63
N ALA A 24 19.13 -2.47 9.85
CA ALA A 24 20.03 -1.36 10.15
C ALA A 24 19.27 -0.02 10.20
N LEU A 25 18.36 0.23 9.26
CA LEU A 25 17.50 1.42 9.26
C LEU A 25 16.67 1.48 10.55
N PHE A 26 15.92 0.43 10.89
CA PHE A 26 15.07 0.42 12.08
C PHE A 26 15.89 0.57 13.37
N ALA A 27 17.08 -0.03 13.44
CA ALA A 27 18.00 0.15 14.57
C ALA A 27 18.46 1.62 14.71
N SER A 28 18.64 2.34 13.60
CA SER A 28 19.02 3.77 13.64
C SER A 28 17.84 4.68 14.03
N VAL A 29 16.61 4.29 13.70
CA VAL A 29 15.38 5.01 14.10
C VAL A 29 15.08 4.77 15.58
N GLY A 30 15.30 3.56 16.07
CA GLY A 30 15.02 3.16 17.44
C GLY A 30 13.53 2.86 17.66
N HIS A 31 12.90 3.52 18.63
CA HIS A 31 11.51 3.28 19.00
C HIS A 31 10.50 3.79 17.96
N ILE A 32 9.54 2.93 17.57
CA ILE A 32 8.56 3.22 16.51
C ILE A 32 7.14 2.98 17.02
N ASP A 33 6.28 3.98 16.95
CA ASP A 33 4.87 3.89 17.32
C ASP A 33 3.96 3.54 16.14
N HIS A 34 4.35 3.95 14.92
CA HIS A 34 3.56 3.70 13.71
C HIS A 34 4.46 3.26 12.56
N LEU A 35 4.18 2.11 11.98
CA LEU A 35 4.86 1.58 10.80
C LEU A 35 3.90 1.58 9.61
N VAL A 36 4.26 2.30 8.54
CA VAL A 36 3.44 2.36 7.32
C VAL A 36 4.20 1.73 6.15
N GLY A 37 3.61 0.68 5.58
CA GLY A 37 4.09 0.06 4.35
C GLY A 37 3.31 0.60 3.14
N ALA A 38 3.85 1.59 2.43
CA ALA A 38 3.25 2.18 1.23
C ALA A 38 4.06 1.93 -0.05
N ALA A 39 5.20 1.23 0.04
CA ALA A 39 6.00 0.87 -1.12
C ALA A 39 5.20 -0.05 -2.08
N THR A 40 5.43 0.11 -3.37
CA THR A 40 4.82 -0.75 -4.39
C THR A 40 5.92 -1.44 -5.20
N GLY A 41 5.66 -2.66 -5.65
CA GLY A 41 6.57 -3.37 -6.53
C GLY A 41 6.81 -2.59 -7.82
N ALA A 42 8.02 -2.69 -8.37
CA ALA A 42 8.45 -1.90 -9.52
C ALA A 42 7.67 -2.23 -10.80
N THR A 43 7.26 -3.49 -11.00
CA THR A 43 6.65 -3.94 -12.24
C THR A 43 5.23 -4.47 -12.01
N ARG A 44 4.28 -3.87 -12.71
CA ARG A 44 2.89 -4.35 -12.76
C ARG A 44 2.55 -4.72 -14.18
N THR A 45 2.15 -5.97 -14.39
CA THR A 45 1.68 -6.43 -15.69
C THR A 45 0.16 -6.36 -15.74
N THR A 46 -0.37 -5.71 -16.77
CA THR A 46 -1.78 -5.76 -17.13
C THR A 46 -1.90 -6.47 -18.47
N ALA A 47 -2.32 -7.73 -18.45
CA ALA A 47 -2.50 -8.57 -19.63
C ALA A 47 -3.47 -9.71 -19.31
N PRO A 48 -4.14 -10.32 -20.31
CA PRO A 48 -4.92 -11.54 -20.10
C PRO A 48 -4.12 -12.62 -19.38
N PHE A 49 -4.78 -13.46 -18.61
CA PHE A 49 -4.11 -14.50 -17.81
C PHE A 49 -3.16 -15.37 -18.60
N MET A 50 -3.60 -15.82 -19.78
CA MET A 50 -2.80 -16.69 -20.64
C MET A 50 -1.58 -16.03 -21.27
N ASP A 51 -1.53 -14.69 -21.25
CA ASP A 51 -0.43 -13.89 -21.80
C ASP A 51 0.56 -13.42 -20.73
N GLN A 52 0.24 -13.65 -19.45
CA GLN A 52 1.14 -13.34 -18.34
C GLN A 52 2.13 -14.49 -18.13
N THR A 53 3.42 -14.16 -18.09
CA THR A 53 4.47 -15.14 -17.77
C THR A 53 4.57 -15.37 -16.27
N ASP A 54 5.17 -16.51 -15.87
CA ASP A 54 5.46 -16.81 -14.47
C ASP A 54 6.30 -15.72 -13.79
N ASP A 55 7.25 -15.11 -14.52
CA ASP A 55 8.11 -14.06 -13.96
C ASP A 55 7.32 -12.77 -13.71
N GLN A 56 6.35 -12.44 -14.56
CA GLN A 56 5.44 -11.32 -14.32
C GLN A 56 4.56 -11.55 -13.10
N PHE A 57 4.09 -12.80 -12.88
CA PHE A 57 3.40 -13.18 -11.66
C PHE A 57 4.28 -13.03 -10.42
N ARG A 58 5.52 -13.53 -10.47
CA ARG A 58 6.48 -13.40 -9.35
C ARG A 58 6.76 -11.93 -9.05
N ALA A 59 7.03 -11.12 -10.08
CA ALA A 59 7.28 -9.68 -9.92
C ALA A 59 6.09 -8.93 -9.29
N ALA A 60 4.86 -9.32 -9.57
CA ALA A 60 3.69 -8.73 -8.91
C ALA A 60 3.69 -8.97 -7.38
N PHE A 61 4.24 -10.10 -6.92
CA PHE A 61 4.36 -10.43 -5.50
C PHE A 61 5.53 -9.75 -4.77
N ASP A 62 6.39 -9.00 -5.46
CA ASP A 62 7.48 -8.24 -4.82
C ASP A 62 6.95 -7.28 -3.75
N LYS A 63 5.78 -6.67 -3.98
CA LYS A 63 5.09 -5.86 -2.98
C LYS A 63 4.78 -6.64 -1.69
N PHE A 64 4.25 -7.85 -1.82
CA PHE A 64 3.92 -8.71 -0.67
C PHE A 64 5.18 -9.08 0.11
N TRP A 65 6.24 -9.49 -0.58
CA TRP A 65 7.50 -9.84 0.05
C TRP A 65 8.16 -8.63 0.71
N GLY A 66 8.18 -7.48 0.04
CA GLY A 66 8.66 -6.23 0.62
C GLY A 66 7.94 -5.87 1.92
N TYR A 67 6.62 -5.98 1.97
CA TYR A 67 5.86 -5.75 3.21
C TYR A 67 6.16 -6.79 4.29
N THR A 68 6.31 -8.05 3.91
CA THR A 68 6.68 -9.12 4.84
C THR A 68 8.04 -8.83 5.48
N HIS A 69 9.03 -8.39 4.70
CA HIS A 69 10.36 -8.01 5.20
C HIS A 69 10.27 -6.78 6.12
N VAL A 70 9.59 -5.72 5.68
CA VAL A 70 9.41 -4.48 6.46
C VAL A 70 8.78 -4.76 7.83
N VAL A 71 7.69 -5.54 7.85
CA VAL A 71 7.03 -5.87 9.12
C VAL A 71 7.92 -6.77 9.99
N ARG A 72 8.47 -7.84 9.42
CA ARG A 72 9.31 -8.80 10.18
C ARG A 72 10.53 -8.14 10.81
N THR A 73 11.22 -7.27 10.07
CA THR A 73 12.41 -6.57 10.56
C THR A 73 12.06 -5.38 11.47
N GLY A 74 10.88 -4.76 11.26
CA GLY A 74 10.43 -3.62 12.08
C GLY A 74 9.85 -4.00 13.44
N VAL A 75 9.17 -5.15 13.56
CA VAL A 75 8.49 -5.59 14.79
C VAL A 75 9.35 -5.50 16.07
N PRO A 76 10.66 -5.83 16.06
CA PRO A 76 11.50 -5.71 17.27
C PRO A 76 11.67 -4.26 17.78
N PHE A 77 11.40 -3.27 16.94
CA PHE A 77 11.54 -1.84 17.25
C PHE A 77 10.21 -1.15 17.54
N LEU A 78 9.10 -1.87 17.37
CA LEU A 78 7.75 -1.32 17.59
C LEU A 78 7.42 -1.28 19.08
N SER A 79 6.77 -0.18 19.51
CA SER A 79 6.15 -0.08 20.84
C SER A 79 5.11 -1.18 21.06
N GLU A 80 4.78 -1.44 22.32
CA GLU A 80 3.79 -2.47 22.68
C GLU A 80 2.43 -2.21 22.05
N ASN A 81 2.01 -0.94 21.98
CA ASN A 81 0.72 -0.51 21.43
C ASN A 81 0.84 0.09 20.02
N ALA A 82 1.92 -0.20 19.30
CA ALA A 82 2.15 0.33 17.96
C ALA A 82 1.04 -0.04 16.97
N SER A 83 0.95 0.72 15.88
CA SER A 83 0.14 0.37 14.72
C SER A 83 1.00 0.07 13.50
N ILE A 84 0.58 -0.90 12.71
CA ILE A 84 1.11 -1.22 11.39
C ILE A 84 -0.01 -0.97 10.38
N THR A 85 0.27 -0.20 9.32
CA THR A 85 -0.69 0.03 8.25
C THR A 85 -0.06 -0.27 6.90
N LEU A 86 -0.65 -1.20 6.13
CA LEU A 86 -0.16 -1.59 4.81
C LEU A 86 -1.10 -1.05 3.72
N VAL A 87 -0.55 -0.59 2.62
CA VAL A 87 -1.37 -0.13 1.49
C VAL A 87 -1.65 -1.30 0.56
N SER A 88 -2.92 -1.73 0.49
CA SER A 88 -3.43 -2.71 -0.48
C SER A 88 -3.84 -2.01 -1.80
N GLY A 89 -5.07 -2.18 -2.22
CA GLY A 89 -5.72 -1.52 -3.36
C GLY A 89 -7.00 -2.22 -3.78
N THR A 90 -7.91 -1.49 -4.40
CA THR A 90 -9.20 -2.03 -4.89
C THR A 90 -9.10 -3.25 -5.80
N PRO A 91 -8.01 -3.47 -6.61
CA PRO A 91 -7.88 -4.68 -7.40
C PRO A 91 -7.94 -5.98 -6.60
N ALA A 92 -7.66 -5.96 -5.29
CA ALA A 92 -7.82 -7.11 -4.40
C ALA A 92 -9.27 -7.65 -4.38
N ARG A 93 -10.26 -6.80 -4.62
CA ARG A 93 -11.70 -7.13 -4.52
C ARG A 93 -12.46 -6.82 -5.80
N ARG A 94 -12.01 -5.87 -6.61
CA ARG A 94 -12.50 -5.62 -7.96
C ARG A 94 -11.55 -6.26 -8.97
N CYS A 95 -11.76 -7.53 -9.28
CA CYS A 95 -10.90 -8.33 -10.16
C CYS A 95 -11.19 -8.03 -11.64
N ASN A 96 -10.70 -6.92 -12.14
CA ASN A 96 -10.85 -6.58 -13.55
C ASN A 96 -10.03 -7.52 -14.45
N PRO A 97 -10.53 -7.88 -15.66
CA PRO A 97 -9.75 -8.63 -16.63
C PRO A 97 -8.37 -8.01 -16.87
N GLY A 98 -7.35 -8.84 -17.00
CA GLY A 98 -5.97 -8.42 -17.19
C GLY A 98 -5.22 -8.04 -15.91
N MET A 99 -5.86 -7.99 -14.75
CA MET A 99 -5.23 -7.57 -13.48
C MET A 99 -5.00 -8.72 -12.50
N ILE A 100 -5.01 -9.96 -12.95
CA ILE A 100 -5.03 -11.13 -12.05
C ILE A 100 -3.86 -11.16 -11.06
N SER A 101 -2.62 -10.94 -11.50
CA SER A 101 -1.44 -10.95 -10.62
C SER A 101 -1.49 -9.82 -9.59
N VAL A 102 -1.96 -8.64 -9.99
CA VAL A 102 -2.16 -7.48 -9.09
C VAL A 102 -3.26 -7.76 -8.08
N SER A 103 -4.37 -8.37 -8.51
CA SER A 103 -5.49 -8.77 -7.64
C SER A 103 -5.06 -9.81 -6.61
N CYS A 104 -4.33 -10.86 -7.03
CA CYS A 104 -3.79 -11.87 -6.14
C CYS A 104 -2.85 -11.28 -5.10
N THR A 105 -1.96 -10.38 -5.50
CA THR A 105 -1.05 -9.69 -4.57
C THR A 105 -1.81 -8.85 -3.55
N GLY A 106 -2.84 -8.12 -3.98
CA GLY A 106 -3.70 -7.35 -3.07
C GLY A 106 -4.39 -8.24 -2.05
N CYS A 107 -4.97 -9.37 -2.49
CA CYS A 107 -5.57 -10.37 -1.59
C CYS A 107 -4.55 -10.94 -0.59
N ALA A 108 -3.31 -11.21 -1.04
CA ALA A 108 -2.25 -11.69 -0.17
C ALA A 108 -1.88 -10.66 0.92
N VAL A 109 -1.77 -9.36 0.57
CA VAL A 109 -1.54 -8.29 1.54
C VAL A 109 -2.68 -8.19 2.55
N GLU A 110 -3.94 -8.25 2.11
CA GLU A 110 -5.09 -8.22 3.02
C GLU A 110 -5.15 -9.46 3.92
N GLY A 111 -4.76 -10.63 3.40
CA GLY A 111 -4.60 -11.86 4.17
C GLY A 111 -3.53 -11.72 5.24
N LEU A 112 -2.36 -11.15 4.89
CA LEU A 112 -1.26 -10.88 5.81
C LEU A 112 -1.72 -9.94 6.95
N VAL A 113 -2.44 -8.87 6.63
CA VAL A 113 -2.97 -7.93 7.64
C VAL A 113 -3.85 -8.65 8.66
N ARG A 114 -4.80 -9.48 8.20
CA ARG A 114 -5.69 -10.24 9.10
C ARG A 114 -4.94 -11.24 9.99
N ALA A 115 -3.92 -11.90 9.45
CA ALA A 115 -3.09 -12.83 10.21
C ALA A 115 -2.24 -12.10 11.27
N LEU A 116 -1.54 -11.03 10.85
CA LEU A 116 -0.68 -10.24 11.74
C LEU A 116 -1.47 -9.54 12.83
N ALA A 117 -2.70 -9.10 12.57
CA ALA A 117 -3.57 -8.47 13.58
C ALA A 117 -3.86 -9.38 14.77
N LYS A 118 -3.87 -10.71 14.54
CA LYS A 118 -4.03 -11.71 15.61
C LYS A 118 -2.69 -12.07 16.26
N GLU A 119 -1.66 -12.25 15.44
CA GLU A 119 -0.37 -12.76 15.88
C GLU A 119 0.43 -11.71 16.67
N LEU A 120 0.30 -10.43 16.30
CA LEU A 120 1.06 -9.33 16.88
C LEU A 120 0.29 -8.55 17.97
N ALA A 121 -0.92 -9.01 18.36
CA ALA A 121 -1.66 -8.33 19.43
C ALA A 121 -0.81 -8.13 20.70
N PRO A 122 -0.91 -6.99 21.40
CA PRO A 122 -1.88 -5.91 21.25
C PRO A 122 -1.58 -4.88 20.14
N ARG A 123 -0.47 -5.02 19.40
CA ARG A 123 -0.20 -4.17 18.23
C ARG A 123 -1.32 -4.29 17.21
N ARG A 124 -1.74 -3.16 16.66
CA ARG A 124 -2.83 -3.13 15.69
C ARG A 124 -2.28 -3.20 14.27
N VAL A 125 -2.92 -3.96 13.41
CA VAL A 125 -2.50 -4.11 12.00
C VAL A 125 -3.71 -3.90 11.10
N ASN A 126 -3.64 -2.93 10.17
CA ASN A 126 -4.72 -2.58 9.26
C ASN A 126 -4.20 -2.42 7.83
N ALA A 127 -5.11 -2.37 6.87
CA ALA A 127 -4.81 -1.97 5.50
C ALA A 127 -5.62 -0.74 5.10
N VAL A 128 -5.04 0.06 4.20
CA VAL A 128 -5.79 1.05 3.39
C VAL A 128 -5.78 0.56 1.95
N ALA A 129 -6.93 0.56 1.29
CA ALA A 129 -7.10 0.08 -0.08
C ALA A 129 -7.57 1.23 -0.98
N PRO A 130 -6.63 1.97 -1.60
CA PRO A 130 -6.98 3.04 -2.53
C PRO A 130 -7.60 2.52 -3.83
N GLY A 131 -8.50 3.30 -4.39
CA GLY A 131 -8.92 3.20 -5.78
C GLY A 131 -7.89 3.81 -6.73
N ILE A 132 -8.38 4.50 -7.75
CA ILE A 132 -7.54 5.28 -8.66
C ILE A 132 -7.26 6.64 -8.02
N ILE A 133 -6.00 6.90 -7.70
CA ILE A 133 -5.53 8.12 -7.04
C ILE A 133 -4.57 8.85 -7.97
N ASP A 134 -4.79 10.15 -8.17
CA ASP A 134 -3.91 10.97 -9.01
C ASP A 134 -2.54 11.15 -8.35
N THR A 135 -1.58 10.37 -8.81
CA THR A 135 -0.22 10.32 -8.30
C THR A 135 0.79 10.29 -9.45
N PRO A 136 2.08 10.45 -9.19
CA PRO A 136 3.14 10.27 -10.19
C PRO A 136 3.14 8.89 -10.87
N MET A 137 2.47 7.88 -10.31
CA MET A 137 2.28 6.56 -10.95
C MET A 137 1.65 6.68 -12.35
N PHE A 138 0.86 7.72 -12.60
CA PHE A 138 0.18 7.96 -13.87
C PHE A 138 0.89 8.98 -14.77
N ASP A 139 2.09 9.45 -14.42
CA ASP A 139 2.85 10.43 -15.22
C ASP A 139 3.29 9.88 -16.59
N HIS A 140 3.29 8.55 -16.74
CA HIS A 140 3.53 7.90 -18.02
C HIS A 140 2.49 8.24 -19.10
N PHE A 141 1.34 8.80 -18.74
CA PHE A 141 0.36 9.34 -19.70
C PHE A 141 0.77 10.70 -20.28
N GLY A 142 1.79 11.37 -19.73
CA GLY A 142 2.27 12.66 -20.20
C GLY A 142 1.15 13.71 -20.26
N ASP A 143 1.08 14.45 -21.35
CA ASP A 143 0.07 15.52 -21.56
C ASP A 143 -1.39 15.00 -21.52
N LYS A 144 -1.59 13.69 -21.70
CA LYS A 144 -2.92 13.07 -21.65
C LYS A 144 -3.36 12.73 -20.21
N LYS A 145 -2.49 12.86 -19.21
CA LYS A 145 -2.79 12.46 -17.83
C LYS A 145 -4.09 13.07 -17.31
N ALA A 146 -4.22 14.39 -17.39
CA ALA A 146 -5.41 15.10 -16.89
C ALA A 146 -6.71 14.61 -17.56
N ALA A 147 -6.70 14.47 -18.88
CA ALA A 147 -7.86 13.99 -19.63
C ALA A 147 -8.19 12.52 -19.30
N THR A 148 -7.16 11.68 -19.14
CA THR A 148 -7.32 10.26 -18.78
C THR A 148 -7.91 10.14 -17.38
N MET A 149 -7.38 10.86 -16.37
CA MET A 149 -7.90 10.85 -15.01
C MET A 149 -9.35 11.35 -14.96
N ALA A 150 -9.68 12.41 -15.70
CA ALA A 150 -11.06 12.89 -15.81
C ALA A 150 -12.00 11.86 -16.44
N ALA A 151 -11.55 11.15 -17.48
CA ALA A 151 -12.34 10.10 -18.12
C ALA A 151 -12.58 8.90 -17.18
N ILE A 152 -11.55 8.45 -16.47
CA ILE A 152 -11.66 7.39 -15.45
C ILE A 152 -12.63 7.82 -14.35
N GLY A 153 -12.47 9.05 -13.85
CA GLY A 153 -13.30 9.59 -12.76
C GLY A 153 -14.79 9.61 -13.08
N LYS A 154 -15.17 9.85 -14.34
CA LYS A 154 -16.59 9.81 -14.77
C LYS A 154 -17.26 8.46 -14.55
N GLY A 155 -16.49 7.36 -14.51
CA GLY A 155 -16.98 6.02 -14.22
C GLY A 155 -17.06 5.70 -12.73
N MET A 156 -16.64 6.61 -11.85
CA MET A 156 -16.73 6.42 -10.39
C MET A 156 -18.00 7.07 -9.84
N PRO A 157 -18.62 6.50 -8.80
CA PRO A 157 -19.79 7.12 -8.15
C PRO A 157 -19.57 8.56 -7.71
N LEU A 158 -18.36 8.93 -7.24
CA LEU A 158 -18.03 10.31 -6.88
C LEU A 158 -17.67 11.20 -8.08
N GLY A 159 -17.69 10.68 -9.31
CA GLY A 159 -17.45 11.45 -10.55
C GLY A 159 -16.00 11.91 -10.75
N ARG A 160 -15.06 11.47 -9.93
CA ARG A 160 -13.64 11.84 -9.99
C ARG A 160 -12.73 10.72 -9.46
N VAL A 161 -11.45 10.81 -9.78
CA VAL A 161 -10.40 10.05 -9.11
C VAL A 161 -10.09 10.67 -7.74
N GLY A 162 -9.44 9.89 -6.85
CA GLY A 162 -9.01 10.37 -5.53
C GLY A 162 -7.72 11.16 -5.57
N LEU A 163 -7.41 11.81 -4.46
CA LEU A 163 -6.18 12.56 -4.22
C LEU A 163 -5.30 11.85 -3.17
N PRO A 164 -3.97 12.02 -3.20
CA PRO A 164 -3.07 11.42 -2.21
C PRO A 164 -3.43 11.78 -0.76
N GLU A 165 -3.89 13.00 -0.53
CA GLU A 165 -4.27 13.50 0.79
C GLU A 165 -5.44 12.72 1.38
N GLU A 166 -6.41 12.31 0.56
CA GLU A 166 -7.56 11.51 0.99
C GLU A 166 -7.13 10.10 1.47
N VAL A 167 -6.11 9.53 0.82
CA VAL A 167 -5.51 8.27 1.27
C VAL A 167 -4.70 8.46 2.56
N ALA A 168 -3.97 9.59 2.68
CA ALA A 168 -3.20 9.92 3.88
C ALA A 168 -4.10 10.08 5.11
N GLU A 169 -5.29 10.68 4.97
CA GLU A 169 -6.28 10.78 6.06
C GLU A 169 -6.70 9.40 6.58
N ALA A 170 -6.89 8.42 5.69
CA ALA A 170 -7.21 7.06 6.10
C ALA A 170 -6.02 6.35 6.80
N LEU A 171 -4.79 6.61 6.37
CA LEU A 171 -3.60 6.12 7.05
C LEU A 171 -3.51 6.72 8.47
N ILE A 172 -3.75 8.02 8.63
CA ILE A 172 -3.78 8.70 9.93
C ILE A 172 -4.91 8.13 10.81
N LEU A 173 -6.09 7.88 10.25
CA LEU A 173 -7.18 7.23 10.98
C LEU A 173 -6.75 5.84 11.50
N ALA A 174 -6.10 5.02 10.68
CA ALA A 174 -5.62 3.69 11.08
C ALA A 174 -4.55 3.76 12.18
N MET A 175 -3.72 4.81 12.18
CA MET A 175 -2.74 5.07 13.25
C MET A 175 -3.44 5.51 14.55
N ALA A 176 -4.37 6.45 14.46
CA ALA A 176 -4.98 7.14 15.62
C ALA A 176 -6.11 6.37 16.29
N ASN A 177 -6.83 5.50 15.57
CA ASN A 177 -7.95 4.76 16.14
C ASN A 177 -7.47 3.52 16.90
N HIS A 178 -7.50 3.58 18.23
CA HIS A 178 -6.98 2.52 19.11
C HIS A 178 -7.85 1.24 19.16
N TYR A 179 -9.05 1.27 18.59
CA TYR A 179 -9.95 0.08 18.57
C TYR A 179 -10.07 -0.56 17.18
N MET A 180 -9.20 -0.16 16.23
CA MET A 180 -9.22 -0.64 14.86
C MET A 180 -8.04 -1.58 14.61
N THR A 181 -8.33 -2.87 14.31
CA THR A 181 -7.31 -3.85 13.91
C THR A 181 -7.92 -4.92 12.99
N GLY A 182 -7.13 -5.43 12.03
CA GLY A 182 -7.54 -6.47 11.09
C GLY A 182 -8.48 -5.99 9.97
N VAL A 183 -8.68 -4.68 9.83
CA VAL A 183 -9.61 -4.09 8.85
C VAL A 183 -8.90 -3.62 7.58
N VAL A 184 -9.67 -3.52 6.51
CA VAL A 184 -9.28 -2.87 5.25
C VAL A 184 -10.19 -1.66 5.06
N ILE A 185 -9.59 -0.48 4.96
CA ILE A 185 -10.28 0.80 4.78
C ILE A 185 -10.24 1.15 3.29
N ASP A 186 -11.40 1.21 2.66
CA ASP A 186 -11.52 1.59 1.25
C ASP A 186 -11.56 3.09 1.07
N ILE A 187 -10.69 3.60 0.19
CA ILE A 187 -10.65 5.00 -0.26
C ILE A 187 -10.66 5.00 -1.78
N ASP A 188 -11.83 4.77 -2.36
CA ASP A 188 -11.95 4.38 -3.76
C ASP A 188 -12.99 5.17 -4.57
N GLY A 189 -13.64 6.16 -3.96
CA GLY A 189 -14.69 6.94 -4.63
C GLY A 189 -15.91 6.12 -5.03
N GLY A 190 -16.10 4.94 -4.40
CA GLY A 190 -17.16 3.99 -4.71
C GLY A 190 -16.83 3.04 -5.86
N ALA A 191 -15.56 2.92 -6.26
CA ALA A 191 -15.15 2.06 -7.37
C ALA A 191 -15.55 0.58 -7.20
N LEU A 192 -15.66 0.10 -5.97
CA LEU A 192 -16.12 -1.27 -5.68
C LEU A 192 -17.63 -1.47 -5.90
N LEU A 193 -18.40 -0.39 -6.06
CA LEU A 193 -19.85 -0.42 -6.28
C LEU A 193 -20.23 -0.23 -7.76
N ALA A 194 -19.26 0.18 -8.60
CA ALA A 194 -19.48 0.55 -10.00
C ALA A 194 -19.26 -0.60 -10.99
#